data_b302b776c32f32715163689f60a5d2e7
#
_entry.id   b302b776c32f32715163689f60a5d2e7
#
_cell.length_a   1.000
_cell.length_b   1.000
_cell.length_c   1.000
_cell.angle_alpha   90.00
_cell.angle_beta   90.00
_cell.angle_gamma   90.00
#
_symmetry.space_group_name_H-M   'P 1'
#
loop_
_entity.id
_entity.type
_entity.pdbx_description
1 polymer ?
#
loop_
_entity_poly.entity_id
_entity_poly.type
_entity_poly.pdbx_seq_one_letter_code
_entity_poly.pdbx_strand_id
1 'polypeptide(L)'
;MPEILLAEDNPADVYLIREALKEHGVDCPMRVASDGQHVLKILAGADSDVSTGQLGLIILDLNLPRHDGIEILQRLQERAELRHVPVVVLTSSDSPRDRLAANQLGVTRFLRKPSSLEQFLSLGAVFKELLEQKAANAHLHEI
;
A
#
# COMPACT_ATOMS: atom_id res chain seq x y z
N MET A 1 -1.64 9.99 -13.90
CA MET A 1 -0.80 8.94 -13.31
C MET A 1 -1.36 8.48 -11.99
N PRO A 2 -1.39 7.19 -11.71
CA PRO A 2 -1.84 6.71 -10.41
C PRO A 2 -0.85 7.12 -9.32
N GLU A 3 -1.38 7.32 -8.13
CA GLU A 3 -0.57 7.60 -6.96
C GLU A 3 -0.42 6.34 -6.10
N ILE A 4 0.69 6.27 -5.38
CA ILE A 4 0.94 5.23 -4.39
C ILE A 4 0.82 5.85 -3.00
N LEU A 5 0.04 5.23 -2.14
CA LEU A 5 0.01 5.59 -0.72
C LEU A 5 0.86 4.58 0.03
N LEU A 6 1.90 5.08 0.68
CA LEU A 6 2.79 4.26 1.51
C LEU A 6 2.59 4.63 2.96
N ALA A 7 2.11 3.69 3.75
CA ALA A 7 1.95 3.84 5.19
C ALA A 7 3.10 3.14 5.89
N GLU A 8 4.12 3.91 6.29
CA GLU A 8 5.36 3.40 6.84
C GLU A 8 6.03 4.47 7.69
N ASP A 9 6.46 4.14 8.90
CA ASP A 9 7.09 5.09 9.82
C ASP A 9 8.63 5.01 9.82
N ASN A 10 9.21 3.96 9.25
CA ASN A 10 10.67 3.78 9.23
C ASN A 10 11.25 4.44 7.99
N PRO A 11 12.05 5.53 8.13
CA PRO A 11 12.60 6.24 6.98
C PRO A 11 13.50 5.36 6.10
N ALA A 12 14.20 4.40 6.68
CA ALA A 12 15.05 3.49 5.92
C ALA A 12 14.21 2.60 4.99
N ASP A 13 13.08 2.10 5.49
CA ASP A 13 12.18 1.28 4.67
C ASP A 13 11.50 2.12 3.59
N VAL A 14 11.14 3.37 3.89
CA VAL A 14 10.61 4.30 2.88
C VAL A 14 11.62 4.47 1.75
N TYR A 15 12.88 4.68 2.09
CA TYR A 15 13.95 4.81 1.10
C TYR A 15 14.07 3.55 0.24
N LEU A 16 14.07 2.37 0.86
CA LEU A 16 14.21 1.11 0.14
C LEU A 16 13.02 0.85 -0.79
N ILE A 17 11.82 1.22 -0.38
CA ILE A 17 10.64 1.09 -1.24
C ILE A 17 10.75 2.03 -2.44
N ARG A 18 11.20 3.28 -2.23
CA ARG A 18 11.43 4.20 -3.35
C ARG A 18 12.46 3.65 -4.34
N GLU A 19 13.54 3.09 -3.83
CA GLU A 19 14.58 2.49 -4.67
C GLU A 19 14.06 1.27 -5.41
N ALA A 20 13.25 0.43 -4.76
CA ALA A 20 12.64 -0.74 -5.39
C ALA A 20 11.76 -0.34 -6.57
N LEU A 21 10.93 0.68 -6.39
CA LEU A 21 10.07 1.20 -7.45
C LEU A 21 10.90 1.75 -8.61
N LYS A 22 11.90 2.54 -8.28
CA LYS A 22 12.79 3.16 -9.27
C LYS A 22 13.53 2.12 -10.10
N GLU A 23 14.04 1.08 -9.45
CA GLU A 23 14.79 0.01 -10.12
C GLU A 23 13.92 -0.74 -11.13
N HIS A 24 12.62 -0.83 -10.89
CA HIS A 24 11.69 -1.48 -11.79
C HIS A 24 10.96 -0.51 -12.73
N GLY A 25 11.46 0.72 -12.83
CA GLY A 25 10.93 1.69 -13.78
C GLY A 25 9.57 2.26 -13.41
N VAL A 26 9.18 2.19 -12.14
CA VAL A 26 7.91 2.76 -11.67
C VAL A 26 8.13 4.22 -11.28
N ASP A 27 7.50 5.13 -11.99
CA ASP A 27 7.64 6.57 -11.80
C ASP A 27 6.29 7.19 -11.41
N CYS A 28 5.65 6.60 -10.41
CA CYS A 28 4.39 7.09 -9.88
C CYS A 28 4.64 7.99 -8.66
N PRO A 29 3.87 9.07 -8.49
CA PRO A 29 3.94 9.85 -7.27
C PRO A 29 3.63 8.98 -6.06
N MET A 30 4.38 9.17 -4.98
CA MET A 30 4.18 8.40 -3.75
C MET A 30 3.95 9.35 -2.59
N ARG A 31 2.82 9.19 -1.93
CA ARG A 31 2.50 9.89 -0.70
C ARG A 31 2.84 9.00 0.49
N VAL A 32 3.62 9.52 1.42
CA VAL A 32 4.02 8.77 2.62
C VAL A 32 3.23 9.25 3.82
N ALA A 33 2.61 8.32 4.53
CA ALA A 33 1.98 8.56 5.82
C ALA A 33 2.77 7.81 6.89
N SER A 34 3.26 8.51 7.90
CA SER A 34 4.15 7.94 8.91
C SER A 34 3.43 7.38 10.13
N ASP A 35 2.12 7.59 10.25
CA ASP A 35 1.31 6.98 11.30
C ASP A 35 -0.10 6.67 10.80
N GLY A 36 -0.82 5.87 11.57
CA GLY A 36 -2.16 5.43 11.17
C GLY A 36 -3.19 6.56 11.13
N GLN A 37 -3.05 7.57 11.98
CA GLN A 37 -3.96 8.70 11.97
C GLN A 37 -3.86 9.49 10.66
N HIS A 38 -2.64 9.66 10.16
CA HIS A 38 -2.41 10.34 8.88
C HIS A 38 -3.01 9.54 7.72
N VAL A 39 -2.86 8.20 7.74
CA VAL A 39 -3.48 7.33 6.74
C VAL A 39 -5.00 7.56 6.71
N LEU A 40 -5.64 7.53 7.87
CA LEU A 40 -7.09 7.68 7.95
C LEU A 40 -7.54 9.06 7.47
N LYS A 41 -6.77 10.11 7.73
CA LYS A 41 -7.07 11.46 7.22
C LYS A 41 -7.01 11.51 5.71
N ILE A 42 -5.99 10.90 5.10
CA ILE A 42 -5.87 10.84 3.65
C ILE A 42 -7.06 10.11 3.05
N LEU A 43 -7.42 8.96 3.61
CA LEU A 43 -8.52 8.14 3.12
C LEU A 43 -9.88 8.82 3.29
N ALA A 44 -10.02 9.67 4.30
CA ALA A 44 -11.25 10.42 4.52
C ALA A 44 -11.39 11.64 3.60
N GLY A 45 -10.36 11.92 2.78
CA GLY A 45 -10.38 13.09 1.91
C GLY A 45 -10.07 14.39 2.62
N ALA A 46 -9.58 14.33 3.87
CA ALA A 46 -9.23 15.54 4.63
C ALA A 46 -7.92 16.17 4.18
N ASP A 47 -7.08 15.40 3.48
CA ASP A 47 -5.83 15.91 2.89
C ASP A 47 -6.12 16.28 1.43
N SER A 48 -6.18 17.56 1.15
CA SER A 48 -6.56 18.07 -0.17
C SER A 48 -5.51 17.80 -1.26
N ASP A 49 -4.29 17.39 -0.87
CA ASP A 49 -3.23 17.10 -1.82
C ASP A 49 -3.36 15.71 -2.45
N VAL A 50 -4.24 14.86 -1.92
CA VAL A 50 -4.43 13.50 -2.41
C VAL A 50 -5.88 13.29 -2.82
N SER A 51 -6.07 12.85 -4.06
CA SER A 51 -7.37 12.39 -4.53
C SER A 51 -7.43 10.87 -4.41
N THR A 52 -8.39 10.35 -3.65
CA THR A 52 -8.54 8.90 -3.50
C THR A 52 -8.85 8.22 -4.85
N GLY A 53 -9.46 8.94 -5.78
CA GLY A 53 -9.73 8.41 -7.12
C GLY A 53 -8.49 8.16 -7.96
N GLN A 54 -7.35 8.72 -7.56
CA GLN A 54 -6.09 8.54 -8.26
C GLN A 54 -5.18 7.48 -7.63
N LEU A 55 -5.59 6.90 -6.49
CA LEU A 55 -4.78 5.86 -5.87
C LEU A 55 -4.73 4.61 -6.73
N GLY A 56 -3.52 4.16 -7.03
CA GLY A 56 -3.28 2.95 -7.81
C GLY A 56 -2.76 1.79 -6.98
N LEU A 57 -2.23 2.08 -5.80
CA LEU A 57 -1.65 1.06 -4.92
C LEU A 57 -1.55 1.62 -3.51
N ILE A 58 -1.85 0.78 -2.53
CA ILE A 58 -1.63 1.09 -1.12
C ILE A 58 -0.64 0.07 -0.57
N ILE A 59 0.46 0.54 0.00
CA ILE A 59 1.45 -0.30 0.68
C ILE A 59 1.34 0.04 2.17
N LEU A 60 1.02 -0.93 3.00
CA LEU A 60 0.69 -0.72 4.40
C LEU A 60 1.54 -1.59 5.30
N ASP A 61 2.25 -0.97 6.24
CA ASP A 61 2.84 -1.65 7.37
C ASP A 61 1.80 -1.77 8.49
N LEU A 62 1.64 -2.95 9.06
CA LEU A 62 0.68 -3.17 10.13
C LEU A 62 1.11 -2.59 11.48
N ASN A 63 2.40 -2.27 11.64
CA ASN A 63 2.98 -1.82 12.90
C ASN A 63 3.17 -0.31 12.95
N LEU A 64 2.18 0.46 12.47
CA LEU A 64 2.24 1.90 12.52
C LEU A 64 1.89 2.44 13.90
N PRO A 65 2.49 3.58 14.31
CA PRO A 65 2.05 4.28 15.52
C PRO A 65 0.61 4.76 15.39
N ARG A 66 -0.06 4.91 16.51
CA ARG A 66 -1.39 5.53 16.71
C ARG A 66 -2.59 4.72 16.28
N HIS A 67 -2.45 3.83 15.31
CA HIS A 67 -3.54 2.95 14.89
C HIS A 67 -3.00 1.61 14.49
N ASP A 68 -3.74 0.56 14.85
CA ASP A 68 -3.46 -0.80 14.40
C ASP A 68 -3.70 -0.89 12.89
N GLY A 69 -2.77 -1.51 12.16
CA GLY A 69 -2.90 -1.70 10.72
C GLY A 69 -4.14 -2.50 10.33
N ILE A 70 -4.58 -3.42 11.16
CA ILE A 70 -5.82 -4.16 10.90
C ILE A 70 -7.03 -3.22 10.92
N GLU A 71 -7.06 -2.26 11.85
CA GLU A 71 -8.11 -1.24 11.88
C GLU A 71 -8.11 -0.42 10.60
N ILE A 72 -6.94 -0.06 10.07
CA ILE A 72 -6.84 0.66 8.81
C ILE A 72 -7.42 -0.17 7.67
N LEU A 73 -7.12 -1.46 7.62
CA LEU A 73 -7.69 -2.36 6.61
C LEU A 73 -9.21 -2.43 6.70
N GLN A 74 -9.76 -2.45 7.93
CA GLN A 74 -11.20 -2.43 8.12
C GLN A 74 -11.82 -1.16 7.54
N ARG A 75 -11.19 -0.02 7.77
CA ARG A 75 -11.66 1.27 7.23
C ARG A 75 -11.61 1.30 5.71
N LEU A 76 -10.57 0.70 5.12
CA LEU A 76 -10.47 0.59 3.66
C LEU A 76 -11.63 -0.23 3.08
N GLN A 77 -12.00 -1.32 3.73
CA GLN A 77 -13.11 -2.16 3.30
C GLN A 77 -14.44 -1.44 3.31
N GLU A 78 -14.61 -0.48 4.22
CA GLU A 78 -15.86 0.28 4.34
C GLU A 78 -16.04 1.30 3.22
N ARG A 79 -14.99 1.61 2.46
CA ARG A 79 -15.00 2.64 1.42
C ARG A 79 -15.11 1.98 0.05
N ALA A 80 -16.30 2.06 -0.55
CA ALA A 80 -16.58 1.43 -1.84
C ALA A 80 -15.62 1.90 -2.94
N GLU A 81 -15.28 3.20 -2.95
CA GLU A 81 -14.41 3.77 -3.96
C GLU A 81 -12.95 3.30 -3.87
N LEU A 82 -12.58 2.69 -2.74
CA LEU A 82 -11.22 2.19 -2.52
C LEU A 82 -11.11 0.67 -2.71
N ARG A 83 -12.23 -0.04 -2.89
CA ARG A 83 -12.21 -1.51 -3.01
C ARG A 83 -11.47 -2.00 -4.24
N HIS A 84 -11.31 -1.17 -5.25
CA HIS A 84 -10.61 -1.52 -6.48
C HIS A 84 -9.11 -1.25 -6.41
N VAL A 85 -8.65 -0.60 -5.35
CA VAL A 85 -7.24 -0.27 -5.18
C VAL A 85 -6.54 -1.48 -4.56
N PRO A 86 -5.50 -2.04 -5.20
CA PRO A 86 -4.78 -3.15 -4.59
C PRO A 86 -4.07 -2.69 -3.31
N VAL A 87 -4.09 -3.56 -2.31
CA VAL A 87 -3.45 -3.30 -1.01
C VAL A 87 -2.40 -4.37 -0.78
N VAL A 88 -1.17 -3.94 -0.58
CA VAL A 88 -0.06 -4.79 -0.18
C VAL A 88 0.25 -4.51 1.29
N VAL A 89 0.17 -5.53 2.12
CA VAL A 89 0.71 -5.44 3.47
C VAL A 89 2.19 -5.82 3.40
N LEU A 90 3.05 -4.93 3.86
CA LEU A 90 4.49 -5.15 3.91
C LEU A 90 4.95 -4.86 5.32
N THR A 91 5.22 -5.92 6.09
CA THR A 91 5.44 -5.79 7.52
C THR A 91 6.54 -6.74 8.00
N SER A 92 7.21 -6.36 9.09
CA SER A 92 8.14 -7.27 9.77
C SER A 92 7.43 -8.27 10.67
N SER A 93 6.13 -8.11 10.89
CA SER A 93 5.34 -9.04 11.68
C SER A 93 5.23 -10.40 11.00
N ASP A 94 5.42 -11.46 11.77
CA ASP A 94 5.27 -12.84 11.30
C ASP A 94 4.11 -13.54 12.02
N SER A 95 3.17 -12.77 12.53
CA SER A 95 2.04 -13.29 13.27
C SER A 95 1.03 -13.97 12.33
N PRO A 96 0.74 -15.28 12.53
CA PRO A 96 -0.32 -15.94 11.78
C PRO A 96 -1.68 -15.28 11.95
N ARG A 97 -1.92 -14.70 13.13
CA ARG A 97 -3.17 -14.00 13.43
C ARG A 97 -3.32 -12.76 12.55
N ASP A 98 -2.25 -11.98 12.40
CA ASP A 98 -2.28 -10.79 11.55
C ASP A 98 -2.46 -11.16 10.08
N ARG A 99 -1.77 -12.20 9.63
CA ARG A 99 -1.89 -12.70 8.26
C ARG A 99 -3.32 -13.15 7.96
N LEU A 100 -3.91 -13.91 8.88
CA LEU A 100 -5.28 -14.39 8.71
C LEU A 100 -6.27 -13.23 8.65
N ALA A 101 -6.14 -12.28 9.59
CA ALA A 101 -7.02 -11.12 9.65
C ALA A 101 -6.91 -10.27 8.38
N ALA A 102 -5.69 -10.04 7.89
CA ALA A 102 -5.46 -9.27 6.66
C ALA A 102 -6.08 -9.97 5.46
N ASN A 103 -5.90 -11.29 5.35
CA ASN A 103 -6.49 -12.05 4.24
C ASN A 103 -8.01 -12.01 4.27
N GLN A 104 -8.62 -12.06 5.44
CA GLN A 104 -10.08 -11.95 5.59
C GLN A 104 -10.58 -10.57 5.18
N LEU A 105 -9.74 -9.55 5.30
CA LEU A 105 -10.07 -8.17 4.91
C LEU A 105 -9.73 -7.87 3.44
N GLY A 106 -9.35 -8.89 2.67
CA GLY A 106 -9.22 -8.77 1.23
C GLY A 106 -7.94 -8.10 0.74
N VAL A 107 -6.84 -8.18 1.50
CA VAL A 107 -5.57 -7.65 1.00
C VAL A 107 -5.14 -8.42 -0.24
N THR A 108 -4.51 -7.71 -1.18
CA THR A 108 -4.07 -8.31 -2.44
C THR A 108 -2.86 -9.20 -2.21
N ARG A 109 -1.92 -8.74 -1.40
CA ARG A 109 -0.71 -9.49 -1.04
C ARG A 109 -0.35 -9.20 0.40
N PHE A 110 0.12 -10.23 1.10
CA PHE A 110 0.70 -10.09 2.42
C PHE A 110 2.17 -10.50 2.34
N LEU A 111 3.07 -9.54 2.51
CA LEU A 111 4.51 -9.76 2.35
C LEU A 111 5.24 -9.42 3.64
N ARG A 112 6.18 -10.28 4.01
CA ARG A 112 7.10 -9.99 5.10
C ARG A 112 8.27 -9.17 4.56
N LYS A 113 8.70 -8.15 5.32
CA LYS A 113 9.87 -7.36 4.94
C LYS A 113 11.10 -8.24 4.85
N PRO A 114 11.78 -8.27 3.68
CA PRO A 114 13.00 -9.05 3.55
C PRO A 114 14.14 -8.47 4.39
N SER A 115 15.08 -9.33 4.79
CA SER A 115 16.26 -8.91 5.53
C SER A 115 17.42 -8.51 4.63
N SER A 116 17.43 -8.96 3.36
CA SER A 116 18.49 -8.59 2.44
C SER A 116 18.06 -7.44 1.54
N LEU A 117 19.02 -6.59 1.16
CA LEU A 117 18.78 -5.47 0.26
C LEU A 117 18.28 -5.96 -1.10
N GLU A 118 18.91 -6.99 -1.64
CA GLU A 118 18.53 -7.54 -2.95
C GLU A 118 17.08 -8.00 -2.98
N GLN A 119 16.67 -8.74 -1.95
CA GLN A 119 15.29 -9.22 -1.88
C GLN A 119 14.31 -8.07 -1.66
N PHE A 120 14.70 -7.05 -0.90
CA PHE A 120 13.85 -5.89 -0.69
C PHE A 120 13.61 -5.15 -2.01
N LEU A 121 14.67 -4.92 -2.77
CA LEU A 121 14.59 -4.24 -4.06
C LEU A 121 13.75 -5.04 -5.07
N SER A 122 13.76 -6.37 -4.97
CA SER A 122 12.94 -7.21 -5.86
C SER A 122 11.45 -7.05 -5.64
N LEU A 123 11.02 -6.50 -4.50
CA LEU A 123 9.60 -6.21 -4.24
C LEU A 123 9.01 -5.23 -5.26
N GLY A 124 9.86 -4.41 -5.89
CA GLY A 124 9.41 -3.48 -6.93
C GLY A 124 8.68 -4.17 -8.06
N ALA A 125 9.04 -5.41 -8.37
CA ALA A 125 8.33 -6.19 -9.40
C ALA A 125 6.88 -6.46 -9.01
N VAL A 126 6.63 -6.77 -7.74
CA VAL A 126 5.27 -6.99 -7.23
C VAL A 126 4.46 -5.69 -7.31
N PHE A 127 5.03 -4.58 -6.88
CA PHE A 127 4.34 -3.28 -6.92
C PHE A 127 4.00 -2.88 -8.35
N LYS A 128 4.94 -3.06 -9.26
CA LYS A 128 4.72 -2.77 -10.68
C LYS A 128 3.60 -3.62 -11.25
N GLU A 129 3.60 -4.92 -10.97
CA GLU A 129 2.57 -5.83 -11.44
C GLU A 129 1.19 -5.39 -10.98
N LEU A 130 1.03 -5.04 -9.71
CA LEU A 130 -0.24 -4.63 -9.16
C LEU A 130 -0.74 -3.31 -9.73
N LEU A 131 0.16 -2.37 -9.98
CA LEU A 131 -0.19 -1.12 -10.66
C LEU A 131 -0.67 -1.36 -12.08
N GLU A 132 -0.02 -2.27 -12.80
CA GLU A 132 -0.41 -2.63 -14.17
C GLU A 132 -1.75 -3.36 -14.20
N GLN A 133 -2.00 -4.24 -13.25
CA GLN A 133 -3.26 -4.96 -13.16
C GLN A 133 -4.42 -4.00 -12.91
N LYS A 134 -4.25 -3.02 -12.03
CA LYS A 134 -5.28 -2.03 -11.78
C LYS A 134 -5.59 -1.22 -13.03
N ALA A 135 -4.57 -0.80 -13.77
CA ALA A 135 -4.73 -0.05 -15.00
C ALA A 135 -5.47 -0.87 -16.06
N ALA A 136 -5.14 -2.15 -16.20
CA ALA A 136 -5.80 -3.06 -17.13
C ALA A 136 -7.28 -3.26 -16.75
N ASN A 137 -7.57 -3.45 -15.45
CA ASN A 137 -8.94 -3.63 -14.98
C ASN A 137 -9.77 -2.36 -15.19
N ALA A 138 -9.19 -1.18 -14.95
CA ALA A 138 -9.87 0.08 -15.20
C ALA A 138 -10.21 0.23 -16.68
N HIS A 139 -9.29 -0.14 -17.57
CA HIS A 139 -9.51 -0.09 -19.02
C HIS A 139 -10.65 -1.02 -19.45
N LEU A 140 -10.69 -2.23 -18.88
CA LEU A 140 -11.77 -3.19 -19.16
C LEU A 140 -13.14 -2.68 -18.73
N HIS A 141 -13.20 -1.92 -17.64
CA HIS A 141 -14.45 -1.36 -17.15
C HIS A 141 -14.95 -0.18 -17.97
N GLU A 142 -14.09 0.44 -18.74
CA GLU A 142 -14.46 1.56 -19.62
C GLU A 142 -15.12 1.11 -20.93
N ILE A 143 -14.97 -0.14 -21.25
CA ILE A 143 -15.59 -0.74 -22.43
C ILE A 143 -16.95 -1.32 -22.07
#